data_bdd8db6949e4dd0c40c6b7d4a17c9382
#
_entry.id   bdd8db6949e4dd0c40c6b7d4a17c9382
#
_cell.length_a   1.000
_cell.length_b   1.000
_cell.length_c   1.000
_cell.angle_alpha   90.00
_cell.angle_beta   90.00
_cell.angle_gamma   90.00
#
_symmetry.space_group_name_H-M   'P 1'
#
loop_
_entity.id
_entity.type
_entity.pdbx_description
1 polymer ?
#
loop_
_entity_poly.entity_id
_entity_poly.type
_entity_poly.pdbx_seq_one_letter_code
_entity_poly.pdbx_strand_id
1 'polypeptide(L)'
;PPTVGEASLAPTGGEGEGRRADRIVTYGIETRADVRGTDIIHYPGYTQFVVQFDQRAEVFHLPLVGRFNVYNALAAITLTRALGVQIEVIQRGLLSVTAIPGRMERIDAGQDYIALVDFAHTPNALAKALSAARTLTSGRVICVFGCAGLRDRDKRRMMPEIAVTLADFSVFTAEDPRTESLDEILQTM
;
A
#
# COMPACT_ATOMS: atom_id res chain seq x y z
N PRO A 1 5.88 -0.39 -15.59
CA PRO A 1 7.08 -1.17 -15.44
C PRO A 1 7.03 -1.89 -14.09
N PRO A 2 7.52 -3.15 -14.01
CA PRO A 2 7.52 -3.92 -12.78
C PRO A 2 8.36 -3.19 -11.72
N THR A 3 7.81 -3.08 -10.51
CA THR A 3 8.43 -2.34 -9.40
C THR A 3 9.37 -3.28 -8.64
N VAL A 4 10.65 -2.99 -8.64
CA VAL A 4 11.62 -3.59 -7.72
C VAL A 4 11.86 -2.57 -6.61
N GLY A 5 11.70 -2.99 -5.36
CA GLY A 5 12.11 -2.21 -4.20
C GLY A 5 13.55 -2.54 -3.83
N GLU A 6 14.29 -1.57 -3.37
CA GLU A 6 15.66 -1.75 -2.89
C GLU A 6 15.75 -1.32 -1.43
N ALA A 7 16.37 -2.15 -0.60
CA ALA A 7 16.74 -1.82 0.76
C ALA A 7 18.27 -1.71 0.84
N SER A 8 18.76 -0.55 1.29
CA SER A 8 20.18 -0.29 1.45
C SER A 8 20.56 -0.29 2.93
N LEU A 9 21.57 -1.05 3.28
CA LEU A 9 22.15 -1.07 4.62
C LEU A 9 23.44 -0.25 4.63
N ALA A 10 23.46 0.82 5.43
CA ALA A 10 24.68 1.56 5.71
C ALA A 10 25.40 0.95 6.93
N PRO A 11 26.75 0.90 6.95
CA PRO A 11 27.49 0.40 8.09
C PRO A 11 27.31 1.32 9.31
N THR A 12 27.14 0.72 10.48
CA THR A 12 27.07 1.42 11.77
C THR A 12 28.47 1.74 12.28
N GLY A 13 28.89 2.99 12.23
CA GLY A 13 30.06 3.50 12.93
C GLY A 13 30.98 4.41 12.10
N GLY A 14 31.25 5.65 12.55
CA GLY A 14 32.35 6.54 12.16
C GLY A 14 31.96 7.71 11.24
N GLU A 15 32.55 8.83 11.50
CA GLU A 15 32.27 10.17 10.98
C GLU A 15 32.51 10.37 9.48
N GLY A 16 31.60 11.07 8.83
CA GLY A 16 31.83 12.18 7.90
C GLY A 16 32.46 11.92 6.52
N GLU A 17 32.20 10.81 5.82
CA GLU A 17 32.37 10.75 4.34
C GLU A 17 31.20 9.96 3.74
N GLY A 18 30.71 10.38 2.58
CA GLY A 18 29.55 9.78 1.92
C GLY A 18 29.67 8.27 1.73
N ARG A 19 29.14 7.51 2.70
CA ARG A 19 29.28 6.06 2.75
C ARG A 19 28.41 5.42 1.68
N ARG A 20 29.03 4.72 0.75
CA ARG A 20 28.32 3.76 -0.11
C ARG A 20 27.79 2.62 0.76
N ALA A 21 26.58 2.20 0.47
CA ALA A 21 26.04 0.98 1.07
C ALA A 21 26.90 -0.22 0.67
N ASP A 22 27.34 -1.03 1.65
CA ASP A 22 28.18 -2.19 1.39
C ASP A 22 27.42 -3.32 0.69
N ARG A 23 26.10 -3.30 0.80
CA ARG A 23 25.23 -4.29 0.18
C ARG A 23 23.88 -3.68 -0.19
N ILE A 24 23.42 -3.97 -1.41
CA ILE A 24 22.06 -3.70 -1.88
C ILE A 24 21.33 -5.04 -1.91
N VAL A 25 20.14 -5.10 -1.31
CA VAL A 25 19.24 -6.25 -1.35
C VAL A 25 17.94 -5.80 -2.00
N THR A 26 17.54 -6.49 -3.04
CA THR A 26 16.35 -6.18 -3.83
C THR A 26 15.15 -7.00 -3.36
N TYR A 27 13.95 -6.43 -3.46
CA TYR A 27 12.70 -7.17 -3.21
C TYR A 27 11.65 -6.85 -4.27
N GLY A 28 10.75 -7.80 -4.53
CA GLY A 28 9.72 -7.62 -5.54
C GLY A 28 8.73 -8.78 -5.62
N ILE A 29 7.71 -8.61 -6.46
CA ILE A 29 6.68 -9.63 -6.73
C ILE A 29 6.82 -10.16 -8.16
N GLU A 30 6.88 -9.27 -9.14
CA GLU A 30 6.80 -9.62 -10.57
C GLU A 30 8.17 -9.83 -11.23
N THR A 31 9.20 -9.22 -10.65
CA THR A 31 10.56 -9.24 -11.20
C THR A 31 11.47 -10.14 -10.38
N ARG A 32 12.58 -10.55 -10.97
CA ARG A 32 13.65 -11.23 -10.25
C ARG A 32 14.23 -10.28 -9.20
N ALA A 33 14.25 -10.73 -7.96
CA ALA A 33 14.77 -9.99 -6.81
C ALA A 33 15.36 -10.98 -5.81
N ASP A 34 16.22 -10.49 -4.89
CA ASP A 34 16.82 -11.32 -3.84
C ASP A 34 15.77 -11.86 -2.86
N VAL A 35 14.74 -11.05 -2.58
CA VAL A 35 13.57 -11.41 -1.78
C VAL A 35 12.32 -11.28 -2.65
N ARG A 36 11.69 -12.40 -2.98
CA ARG A 36 10.58 -12.42 -3.93
C ARG A 36 9.29 -12.91 -3.28
N GLY A 37 8.21 -12.12 -3.41
CA GLY A 37 6.86 -12.53 -3.05
C GLY A 37 6.18 -13.28 -4.20
N THR A 38 5.64 -14.47 -3.93
CA THR A 38 4.88 -15.30 -4.88
C THR A 38 3.62 -15.83 -4.23
N ASP A 39 2.76 -16.51 -5.00
CA ASP A 39 1.57 -17.23 -4.52
C ASP A 39 0.71 -16.37 -3.59
N ILE A 40 0.44 -15.11 -4.02
CA ILE A 40 -0.32 -14.14 -3.24
C ILE A 40 -1.79 -14.48 -3.34
N ILE A 41 -2.41 -14.81 -2.21
CA ILE A 41 -3.83 -15.14 -2.08
C ILE A 41 -4.47 -14.16 -1.10
N HIS A 42 -5.49 -13.44 -1.55
CA HIS A 42 -6.27 -12.55 -0.70
C HIS A 42 -7.46 -13.29 -0.12
N TYR A 43 -7.56 -13.30 1.21
CA TYR A 43 -8.69 -13.81 1.96
C TYR A 43 -9.46 -12.65 2.60
N PRO A 44 -10.71 -12.85 3.02
CA PRO A 44 -11.40 -11.88 3.85
C PRO A 44 -10.61 -11.59 5.13
N GLY A 45 -10.03 -10.38 5.24
CA GLY A 45 -9.30 -9.92 6.43
C GLY A 45 -7.81 -10.21 6.47
N TYR A 46 -7.23 -10.99 5.57
CA TYR A 46 -5.78 -11.19 5.51
C TYR A 46 -5.29 -11.57 4.11
N THR A 47 -3.99 -11.43 3.90
CA THR A 47 -3.29 -11.89 2.69
C THR A 47 -2.27 -12.96 3.08
N GLN A 48 -2.29 -14.09 2.39
CA GLN A 48 -1.25 -15.12 2.45
C GLN A 48 -0.34 -14.97 1.25
N PHE A 49 0.96 -15.11 1.43
CA PHE A 49 1.94 -15.11 0.34
C PHE A 49 3.18 -15.93 0.71
N VAL A 50 3.88 -16.40 -0.31
CA VAL A 50 5.16 -17.08 -0.15
C VAL A 50 6.28 -16.09 -0.39
N VAL A 51 7.29 -16.09 0.45
CA VAL A 51 8.52 -15.31 0.25
C VAL A 51 9.66 -16.25 -0.07
N GLN A 52 10.23 -16.06 -1.25
CA GLN A 52 11.42 -16.78 -1.71
C GLN A 52 12.66 -15.92 -1.45
N PHE A 53 13.66 -16.50 -0.83
CA PHE A 53 14.97 -15.89 -0.59
C PHE A 53 16.04 -16.97 -0.53
N ASP A 54 17.15 -16.77 -1.24
CA ASP A 54 18.19 -17.77 -1.45
C ASP A 54 17.59 -19.07 -2.03
N GLN A 55 17.71 -20.19 -1.31
CA GLN A 55 17.13 -21.49 -1.69
C GLN A 55 15.95 -21.89 -0.80
N ARG A 56 15.36 -20.94 -0.07
CA ARG A 56 14.24 -21.17 0.86
C ARG A 56 12.99 -20.47 0.40
N ALA A 57 11.85 -21.05 0.77
CA ALA A 57 10.54 -20.47 0.57
C ALA A 57 9.76 -20.59 1.88
N GLU A 58 9.21 -19.48 2.36
CA GLU A 58 8.48 -19.42 3.63
C GLU A 58 7.11 -18.77 3.42
N VAL A 59 6.11 -19.28 4.10
CA VAL A 59 4.75 -18.75 4.05
C VAL A 59 4.58 -17.64 5.08
N PHE A 60 4.01 -16.54 4.63
CA PHE A 60 3.66 -15.39 5.47
C PHE A 60 2.16 -15.12 5.45
N HIS A 61 1.65 -14.68 6.59
CA HIS A 61 0.28 -14.20 6.75
C HIS A 61 0.34 -12.73 7.20
N LEU A 62 -0.39 -11.90 6.49
CA LEU A 62 -0.46 -10.46 6.74
C LEU A 62 -1.91 -10.07 6.92
N PRO A 63 -2.35 -9.63 8.13
CA PRO A 63 -3.73 -9.19 8.38
C PRO A 63 -4.06 -7.84 7.71
N LEU A 64 -3.50 -7.60 6.54
CA LEU A 64 -3.75 -6.44 5.69
C LEU A 64 -4.08 -6.93 4.28
N VAL A 65 -4.95 -6.21 3.60
CA VAL A 65 -5.37 -6.54 2.23
C VAL A 65 -4.71 -5.59 1.22
N GLY A 66 -4.60 -6.06 -0.01
CA GLY A 66 -4.05 -5.29 -1.12
C GLY A 66 -2.58 -5.60 -1.40
N ARG A 67 -2.30 -5.74 -2.70
CA ARG A 67 -0.98 -6.13 -3.21
C ARG A 67 0.15 -5.17 -2.78
N PHE A 68 -0.16 -3.87 -2.61
CA PHE A 68 0.81 -2.89 -2.12
C PHE A 68 1.25 -3.16 -0.68
N ASN A 69 0.39 -3.75 0.18
CA ASN A 69 0.78 -4.17 1.52
C ASN A 69 1.72 -5.38 1.50
N VAL A 70 1.63 -6.25 0.48
CA VAL A 70 2.65 -7.29 0.27
C VAL A 70 4.00 -6.66 -0.06
N TYR A 71 4.07 -5.62 -0.90
CA TYR A 71 5.31 -4.87 -1.15
C TYR A 71 5.87 -4.24 0.13
N ASN A 72 5.02 -3.64 0.97
CA ASN A 72 5.44 -3.08 2.25
C ASN A 72 5.98 -4.17 3.19
N ALA A 73 5.32 -5.32 3.25
CA ALA A 73 5.78 -6.48 4.02
C ALA A 73 7.11 -7.01 3.50
N LEU A 74 7.30 -7.12 2.18
CA LEU A 74 8.55 -7.55 1.58
C LEU A 74 9.71 -6.60 1.94
N ALA A 75 9.47 -5.28 1.95
CA ALA A 75 10.45 -4.30 2.40
C ALA A 75 10.85 -4.54 3.87
N ALA A 76 9.87 -4.72 4.76
CA ALA A 76 10.10 -5.01 6.17
C ALA A 76 10.84 -6.33 6.37
N ILE A 77 10.44 -7.40 5.68
CA ILE A 77 11.10 -8.72 5.71
C ILE A 77 12.57 -8.58 5.27
N THR A 78 12.79 -7.90 4.15
CA THR A 78 14.13 -7.72 3.57
C THR A 78 15.05 -7.01 4.56
N LEU A 79 14.60 -5.89 5.13
CA LEU A 79 15.37 -5.11 6.07
C LEU A 79 15.65 -5.88 7.37
N THR A 80 14.62 -6.43 8.01
CA THR A 80 14.77 -7.13 9.29
C THR A 80 15.62 -8.39 9.16
N ARG A 81 15.50 -9.09 8.03
CA ARG A 81 16.32 -10.24 7.72
C ARG A 81 17.80 -9.85 7.51
N ALA A 82 18.05 -8.76 6.83
CA ALA A 82 19.41 -8.24 6.64
C ALA A 82 20.06 -7.79 7.96
N LEU A 83 19.24 -7.44 8.96
CA LEU A 83 19.67 -7.17 10.33
C LEU A 83 19.83 -8.45 11.19
N GLY A 84 19.63 -9.64 10.61
CA GLY A 84 19.83 -10.92 11.31
C GLY A 84 18.63 -11.39 12.15
N VAL A 85 17.46 -10.77 12.00
CA VAL A 85 16.25 -11.22 12.72
C VAL A 85 15.81 -12.58 12.20
N GLN A 86 15.48 -13.49 13.10
CA GLN A 86 15.00 -14.84 12.75
C GLN A 86 13.65 -14.78 12.06
N ILE A 87 13.43 -15.69 11.10
CA ILE A 87 12.26 -15.65 10.23
C ILE A 87 10.94 -15.79 10.99
N GLU A 88 10.91 -16.63 12.01
CA GLU A 88 9.74 -16.86 12.85
C GLU A 88 9.36 -15.62 13.67
N VAL A 89 10.35 -14.78 14.02
CA VAL A 89 10.12 -13.49 14.69
C VAL A 89 9.50 -12.51 13.71
N ILE A 90 9.99 -12.48 12.46
CA ILE A 90 9.46 -11.63 11.40
C ILE A 90 8.01 -12.03 11.09
N GLN A 91 7.73 -13.33 10.95
CA GLN A 91 6.38 -13.86 10.73
C GLN A 91 5.41 -13.44 11.83
N ARG A 92 5.79 -13.61 13.10
CA ARG A 92 4.96 -13.16 14.24
C ARG A 92 4.79 -11.65 14.26
N GLY A 93 5.83 -10.90 13.95
CA GLY A 93 5.77 -9.43 13.88
C GLY A 93 4.78 -8.96 12.81
N LEU A 94 4.82 -9.52 11.62
CA LEU A 94 3.87 -9.18 10.54
C LEU A 94 2.44 -9.60 10.89
N LEU A 95 2.26 -10.77 11.48
CA LEU A 95 0.94 -11.25 11.91
C LEU A 95 0.31 -10.38 13.01
N SER A 96 1.12 -9.68 13.80
CA SER A 96 0.62 -8.77 14.84
C SER A 96 0.13 -7.42 14.31
N VAL A 97 0.42 -7.08 13.05
CA VAL A 97 0.00 -5.82 12.41
C VAL A 97 -1.41 -6.00 11.84
N THR A 98 -2.42 -5.79 12.65
CA THR A 98 -3.83 -6.00 12.27
C THR A 98 -4.43 -4.83 11.49
N ALA A 99 -3.88 -3.64 11.64
CA ALA A 99 -4.28 -2.44 10.89
C ALA A 99 -3.13 -1.42 10.83
N ILE A 100 -3.12 -0.61 9.81
CA ILE A 100 -2.31 0.61 9.71
C ILE A 100 -3.30 1.75 9.50
N PRO A 101 -3.41 2.73 10.41
CA PRO A 101 -4.36 3.84 10.28
C PRO A 101 -4.29 4.50 8.91
N GLY A 102 -5.43 4.65 8.26
CA GLY A 102 -5.54 5.26 6.94
C GLY A 102 -4.87 4.48 5.79
N ARG A 103 -4.65 3.16 5.93
CA ARG A 103 -4.09 2.30 4.86
C ARG A 103 -4.97 1.08 4.64
N MET A 104 -6.00 1.24 3.80
CA MET A 104 -7.07 0.24 3.63
C MET A 104 -7.62 -0.21 4.99
N GLU A 105 -7.67 0.72 5.93
CA GLU A 105 -8.13 0.48 7.29
C GLU A 105 -9.61 0.13 7.26
N ARG A 106 -9.94 -1.06 7.72
CA ARG A 106 -11.33 -1.50 7.84
C ARG A 106 -11.94 -0.92 9.10
N ILE A 107 -13.01 -0.14 8.93
CA ILE A 107 -13.81 0.37 10.03
C ILE A 107 -15.00 -0.56 10.21
N ASP A 108 -15.13 -1.14 11.40
CA ASP A 108 -16.24 -2.01 11.78
C ASP A 108 -16.98 -1.37 12.96
N ALA A 109 -18.19 -0.92 12.69
CA ALA A 109 -19.13 -0.35 13.68
C ALA A 109 -20.44 -1.15 13.72
N GLY A 110 -20.43 -2.39 13.25
CA GLY A 110 -21.60 -3.28 13.19
C GLY A 110 -22.48 -3.07 11.95
N GLN A 111 -22.01 -2.32 10.96
CA GLN A 111 -22.72 -2.12 9.68
C GLN A 111 -22.62 -3.38 8.79
N ASP A 112 -23.56 -3.52 7.86
CA ASP A 112 -23.67 -4.64 6.91
C ASP A 112 -22.87 -4.46 5.61
N TYR A 113 -22.00 -3.45 5.57
CA TYR A 113 -21.11 -3.16 4.45
C TYR A 113 -19.64 -3.01 4.91
N ILE A 114 -18.71 -3.14 3.98
CA ILE A 114 -17.29 -2.92 4.25
C ILE A 114 -16.99 -1.43 4.11
N ALA A 115 -16.58 -0.78 5.21
CA ALA A 115 -16.06 0.58 5.20
C ALA A 115 -14.54 0.54 5.26
N LEU A 116 -13.88 1.26 4.33
CA LEU A 116 -12.43 1.33 4.22
C LEU A 116 -11.97 2.78 4.23
N VAL A 117 -10.94 3.07 4.99
CA VAL A 117 -10.25 4.36 5.00
C VAL A 117 -8.85 4.20 4.43
N ASP A 118 -8.53 4.98 3.40
CA ASP A 118 -7.21 4.96 2.77
C ASP A 118 -6.69 6.38 2.53
N PHE A 119 -5.40 6.57 2.67
CA PHE A 119 -4.71 7.85 2.44
C PHE A 119 -4.41 8.11 0.95
N ALA A 120 -5.02 7.40 0.05
CA ALA A 120 -4.82 7.53 -1.39
C ALA A 120 -5.15 8.96 -1.87
N HIS A 121 -4.13 9.77 -2.10
CA HIS A 121 -4.23 11.19 -2.52
C HIS A 121 -3.55 11.45 -3.87
N THR A 122 -3.28 10.41 -4.63
CA THR A 122 -2.72 10.48 -6.00
C THR A 122 -3.50 9.57 -6.93
N PRO A 123 -3.53 9.84 -8.25
CA PRO A 123 -4.22 9.01 -9.22
C PRO A 123 -3.86 7.52 -9.13
N ASN A 124 -2.58 7.20 -9.09
CA ASN A 124 -2.11 5.82 -8.99
C ASN A 124 -2.48 5.15 -7.65
N ALA A 125 -2.41 5.89 -6.53
CA ALA A 125 -2.80 5.36 -5.22
C ALA A 125 -4.30 5.08 -5.18
N LEU A 126 -5.14 5.98 -5.71
CA LEU A 126 -6.58 5.79 -5.78
C LEU A 126 -6.95 4.57 -6.64
N ALA A 127 -6.30 4.41 -7.81
CA ALA A 127 -6.51 3.25 -8.66
C ALA A 127 -6.19 1.94 -7.93
N LYS A 128 -5.08 1.89 -7.19
CA LYS A 128 -4.68 0.71 -6.40
C LYS A 128 -5.66 0.43 -5.25
N ALA A 129 -6.12 1.47 -4.55
CA ALA A 129 -7.09 1.34 -3.46
C ALA A 129 -8.44 0.80 -3.98
N LEU A 130 -8.96 1.37 -5.08
CA LEU A 130 -10.21 0.91 -5.68
C LEU A 130 -10.11 -0.51 -6.23
N SER A 131 -8.99 -0.85 -6.87
CA SER A 131 -8.74 -2.22 -7.33
C SER A 131 -8.68 -3.21 -6.16
N ALA A 132 -8.04 -2.84 -5.06
CA ALA A 132 -8.03 -3.66 -3.85
C ALA A 132 -9.43 -3.79 -3.23
N ALA A 133 -10.19 -2.69 -3.13
CA ALA A 133 -11.57 -2.72 -2.64
C ALA A 133 -12.47 -3.65 -3.48
N ARG A 134 -12.30 -3.65 -4.80
CA ARG A 134 -13.04 -4.52 -5.72
C ARG A 134 -12.79 -6.02 -5.43
N THR A 135 -11.61 -6.41 -4.98
CA THR A 135 -11.32 -7.81 -4.62
C THR A 135 -12.03 -8.27 -3.35
N LEU A 136 -12.55 -7.36 -2.54
CA LEU A 136 -13.19 -7.66 -1.26
C LEU A 136 -14.71 -7.86 -1.39
N THR A 137 -15.31 -7.51 -2.52
CA THR A 137 -16.77 -7.59 -2.70
C THR A 137 -17.17 -7.87 -4.15
N SER A 138 -18.23 -8.63 -4.31
CA SER A 138 -18.98 -8.75 -5.56
C SER A 138 -20.08 -7.68 -5.70
N GLY A 139 -20.34 -6.93 -4.65
CA GLY A 139 -21.30 -5.83 -4.62
C GLY A 139 -20.74 -4.52 -5.19
N ARG A 140 -21.41 -3.42 -4.89
CA ARG A 140 -21.02 -2.09 -5.36
C ARG A 140 -19.80 -1.57 -4.58
N VAL A 141 -18.88 -0.94 -5.30
CA VAL A 141 -17.79 -0.13 -4.73
C VAL A 141 -18.19 1.35 -4.82
N ILE A 142 -18.29 1.99 -3.68
CA ILE A 142 -18.59 3.43 -3.56
C ILE A 142 -17.31 4.14 -3.16
N CYS A 143 -16.90 5.14 -3.93
CA CYS A 143 -15.72 5.95 -3.67
C CYS A 143 -16.10 7.34 -3.19
N VAL A 144 -15.57 7.76 -2.03
CA VAL A 144 -15.81 9.09 -1.47
C VAL A 144 -14.47 9.75 -1.25
N PHE A 145 -14.18 10.88 -1.91
CA PHE A 145 -12.92 11.60 -1.73
C PHE A 145 -13.03 13.06 -2.17
N GLY A 146 -12.02 13.84 -1.80
CA GLY A 146 -11.83 15.22 -2.24
C GLY A 146 -10.42 15.47 -2.73
N CYS A 147 -10.18 16.69 -3.19
CA CYS A 147 -8.85 17.18 -3.55
C CYS A 147 -8.50 18.41 -2.73
N ALA A 148 -7.28 18.42 -2.15
CA ALA A 148 -6.80 19.54 -1.35
C ALA A 148 -6.60 20.81 -2.18
N GLY A 149 -6.89 21.95 -1.57
CA GLY A 149 -6.56 23.27 -2.08
C GLY A 149 -5.06 23.52 -2.07
N LEU A 150 -4.58 24.45 -2.92
CA LEU A 150 -3.18 24.84 -3.05
C LEU A 150 -2.21 23.67 -3.27
N ARG A 151 -2.70 22.63 -3.97
CA ARG A 151 -1.96 21.45 -4.36
C ARG A 151 -2.04 21.27 -5.88
N ASP A 152 -1.44 20.19 -6.36
CA ASP A 152 -1.43 19.80 -7.78
C ASP A 152 -2.86 19.79 -8.36
N ARG A 153 -3.14 20.70 -9.30
CA ARG A 153 -4.46 20.86 -9.91
C ARG A 153 -4.79 19.76 -10.92
N ASP A 154 -3.79 19.15 -11.54
CA ASP A 154 -4.01 18.08 -12.52
C ASP A 154 -4.68 16.86 -11.90
N LYS A 155 -4.42 16.61 -10.61
CA LYS A 155 -5.09 15.55 -9.85
C LYS A 155 -6.60 15.72 -9.79
N ARG A 156 -7.10 16.96 -9.79
CA ARG A 156 -8.55 17.26 -9.71
C ARG A 156 -9.33 16.73 -10.91
N ARG A 157 -8.65 16.52 -12.04
CA ARG A 157 -9.23 15.86 -13.20
C ARG A 157 -8.94 14.36 -13.23
N MET A 158 -7.68 13.98 -12.99
CA MET A 158 -7.23 12.59 -13.12
C MET A 158 -7.86 11.65 -12.08
N MET A 159 -8.04 12.11 -10.84
CA MET A 159 -8.59 11.25 -9.78
C MET A 159 -10.09 10.95 -9.99
N PRO A 160 -10.95 11.92 -10.33
CA PRO A 160 -12.33 11.63 -10.74
C PRO A 160 -12.44 10.68 -11.92
N GLU A 161 -11.64 10.85 -12.97
CA GLU A 161 -11.61 9.95 -14.13
C GLU A 161 -11.35 8.50 -13.72
N ILE A 162 -10.43 8.29 -12.79
CA ILE A 162 -10.12 6.97 -12.22
C ILE A 162 -11.29 6.46 -11.36
N ALA A 163 -11.86 7.32 -10.53
CA ALA A 163 -12.94 6.92 -9.64
C ALA A 163 -14.19 6.47 -10.44
N VAL A 164 -14.62 7.21 -11.44
CA VAL A 164 -15.78 6.84 -12.27
C VAL A 164 -15.52 5.61 -13.15
N THR A 165 -14.25 5.29 -13.40
CA THR A 165 -13.87 4.08 -14.16
C THR A 165 -13.86 2.82 -13.29
N LEU A 166 -13.44 2.93 -12.02
CA LEU A 166 -13.17 1.77 -11.16
C LEU A 166 -14.20 1.56 -10.03
N ALA A 167 -14.98 2.59 -9.68
CA ALA A 167 -16.07 2.50 -8.73
C ALA A 167 -17.44 2.48 -9.43
N ASP A 168 -18.44 1.90 -8.78
CA ASP A 168 -19.82 1.91 -9.29
C ASP A 168 -20.55 3.21 -8.96
N PHE A 169 -20.06 3.94 -7.96
CA PHE A 169 -20.57 5.25 -7.57
C PHE A 169 -19.45 6.08 -6.95
N SER A 170 -19.39 7.36 -7.32
CA SER A 170 -18.36 8.28 -6.80
C SER A 170 -19.02 9.52 -6.20
N VAL A 171 -18.56 9.91 -5.02
CA VAL A 171 -18.96 11.13 -4.32
C VAL A 171 -17.74 12.03 -4.18
N PHE A 172 -17.79 13.22 -4.78
CA PHE A 172 -16.75 14.23 -4.64
C PHE A 172 -17.14 15.19 -3.51
N THR A 173 -16.25 15.43 -2.58
CA THR A 173 -16.52 16.20 -1.38
C THR A 173 -15.34 17.08 -1.00
N ALA A 174 -15.49 17.86 0.07
CA ALA A 174 -14.37 18.59 0.65
C ALA A 174 -13.33 17.62 1.22
N GLU A 175 -12.07 17.94 0.95
CA GLU A 175 -10.94 17.43 1.74
C GLU A 175 -10.43 18.60 2.60
N ASP A 176 -9.37 19.28 2.21
CA ASP A 176 -8.85 20.49 2.84
C ASP A 176 -8.75 21.60 1.78
N PRO A 177 -9.78 22.45 1.59
CA PRO A 177 -9.77 23.47 0.55
C PRO A 177 -8.77 24.59 0.83
N ARG A 178 -8.27 24.72 2.07
CA ARG A 178 -7.41 25.83 2.52
C ARG A 178 -8.02 27.17 2.20
N THR A 179 -7.37 27.99 1.36
CA THR A 179 -7.84 29.31 0.94
C THR A 179 -8.46 29.30 -0.47
N GLU A 180 -8.56 28.15 -1.13
CA GLU A 180 -9.28 28.04 -2.42
C GLU A 180 -10.78 27.84 -2.19
N SER A 181 -11.59 28.27 -3.17
CA SER A 181 -13.02 28.00 -3.16
C SER A 181 -13.29 26.51 -3.30
N LEU A 182 -14.07 25.91 -2.40
CA LEU A 182 -14.49 24.53 -2.51
C LEU A 182 -15.30 24.29 -3.79
N ASP A 183 -16.17 25.23 -4.17
CA ASP A 183 -16.98 25.13 -5.39
C ASP A 183 -16.10 25.05 -6.63
N GLU A 184 -15.06 25.89 -6.73
CA GLU A 184 -14.10 25.85 -7.84
C GLU A 184 -13.34 24.53 -7.88
N ILE A 185 -12.95 23.97 -6.72
CA ILE A 185 -12.29 22.66 -6.64
C ILE A 185 -13.24 21.57 -7.17
N LEU A 186 -14.49 21.54 -6.70
CA LEU A 186 -15.48 20.55 -7.09
C LEU A 186 -15.88 20.67 -8.57
N GLN A 187 -15.93 21.88 -9.13
CA GLN A 187 -16.21 22.10 -10.56
C GLN A 187 -15.08 21.56 -11.47
N THR A 188 -13.86 21.46 -10.95
CA THR A 188 -12.72 20.91 -11.70
C THR A 188 -12.56 19.41 -11.53
N MET A 189 -13.30 18.82 -10.61
CA MET A 189 -13.39 17.38 -10.38
C MET A 189 -14.52 16.76 -11.21
#